data_07dc27c98e51951995790c43fe2d4c68
#
_entry.id   07dc27c98e51951995790c43fe2d4c68
#
_cell.length_a   1.000
_cell.length_b   1.000
_cell.length_c   1.000
_cell.angle_alpha   90.00
_cell.angle_beta   90.00
_cell.angle_gamma   90.00
#
_symmetry.space_group_name_H-M   'P 1'
#
loop_
_entity.id
_entity.type
_entity.pdbx_description
1 polymer ?
#
loop_
_entity_poly.entity_id
_entity_poly.type
_entity_poly.pdbx_seq_one_letter_code
_entity_poly.pdbx_strand_id
1 'polypeptide(L)'
;TMKIDPDKIREVIGKGGAVIQKIVADTGAKIDIDDDGTIHIAAVNGELRLFLLRRQYHRQLTCSRRQAQEQYAQMGDLLAAAAHAPAEEPTGPVGYRVSSALRPKEGQQLCGDQLATVETGGMLYLLLSDGMGSGPEAHREAALTVRLLEQFLRAGIEAAPALKTLNSALALRGETGGAFTTIDLLALRRSTGEATLYKYGAAPSYLKHTAHGTRFTAHSLPAGLQATTEPPEVTRLALPAGSYFVMISDGIADENSDEWLQNLLAGWNGTDVHALTALILSESRSRRGLEDDCAVLAVHLPLPGENHPRQV
;
A
#
# COMPACT_ATOMS: atom_id res chain seq x y z
N THR A 1 -11.09 1.38 -38.59
CA THR A 1 -9.67 1.45 -38.18
C THR A 1 -9.60 1.19 -36.70
N MET A 2 -8.66 0.41 -36.23
CA MET A 2 -8.37 0.17 -34.80
C MET A 2 -6.87 0.21 -34.59
N LYS A 3 -6.44 0.51 -33.37
CA LYS A 3 -5.04 0.56 -33.00
C LYS A 3 -4.73 -0.53 -31.95
N ILE A 4 -3.64 -1.25 -32.15
CA ILE A 4 -3.10 -2.24 -31.20
C ILE A 4 -1.67 -1.87 -30.85
N ASP A 5 -1.15 -2.46 -29.76
CA ASP A 5 0.26 -2.38 -29.42
C ASP A 5 1.10 -3.00 -30.56
N PRO A 6 2.10 -2.29 -31.12
CA PRO A 6 2.98 -2.81 -32.18
C PRO A 6 3.61 -4.15 -31.84
N ASP A 7 3.97 -4.38 -30.58
CA ASP A 7 4.56 -5.64 -30.12
C ASP A 7 3.60 -6.84 -30.25
N LYS A 8 2.28 -6.58 -30.36
CA LYS A 8 1.23 -7.60 -30.51
C LYS A 8 0.80 -7.87 -31.94
N ILE A 9 1.37 -7.17 -32.91
CA ILE A 9 1.05 -7.38 -34.35
C ILE A 9 1.25 -8.85 -34.72
N ARG A 10 2.32 -9.49 -34.27
CA ARG A 10 2.62 -10.90 -34.52
C ARG A 10 1.56 -11.86 -34.00
N GLU A 11 0.94 -11.54 -32.85
CA GLU A 11 -0.15 -12.36 -32.29
C GLU A 11 -1.43 -12.25 -33.11
N VAL A 12 -1.71 -11.06 -33.64
CA VAL A 12 -2.88 -10.80 -34.49
C VAL A 12 -2.73 -11.46 -35.87
N ILE A 13 -1.54 -11.39 -36.45
CA ILE A 13 -1.23 -12.05 -37.75
C ILE A 13 -1.24 -13.56 -37.59
N GLY A 14 -0.73 -14.07 -36.43
CA GLY A 14 -0.55 -15.49 -36.18
C GLY A 14 0.62 -16.10 -36.93
N LYS A 15 1.02 -17.32 -36.59
CA LYS A 15 2.15 -18.02 -37.19
C LYS A 15 1.90 -18.21 -38.69
N GLY A 16 2.72 -17.58 -39.55
CA GLY A 16 2.56 -17.64 -41.01
C GLY A 16 1.31 -16.94 -41.54
N GLY A 17 0.69 -15.99 -40.83
CA GLY A 17 -0.51 -15.30 -41.24
C GLY A 17 -1.81 -16.09 -41.03
N ALA A 18 -1.77 -17.25 -40.39
CA ALA A 18 -2.90 -18.17 -40.29
C ALA A 18 -4.16 -17.55 -39.64
N VAL A 19 -3.98 -16.66 -38.63
CA VAL A 19 -5.10 -16.04 -37.92
C VAL A 19 -5.80 -15.01 -38.82
N ILE A 20 -5.03 -14.16 -39.48
CA ILE A 20 -5.58 -13.15 -40.40
C ILE A 20 -6.23 -13.78 -41.64
N GLN A 21 -5.59 -14.80 -42.24
CA GLN A 21 -6.14 -15.51 -43.40
C GLN A 21 -7.47 -16.18 -43.04
N LYS A 22 -7.59 -16.76 -41.86
CA LYS A 22 -8.83 -17.35 -41.38
C LYS A 22 -9.94 -16.29 -41.21
N ILE A 23 -9.61 -15.12 -40.64
CA ILE A 23 -10.59 -14.02 -40.50
C ILE A 23 -11.06 -13.53 -41.86
N VAL A 24 -10.13 -13.35 -42.81
CA VAL A 24 -10.44 -12.92 -44.15
C VAL A 24 -11.31 -13.97 -44.87
N ALA A 25 -11.01 -15.25 -44.73
CA ALA A 25 -11.80 -16.35 -45.35
C ALA A 25 -13.21 -16.46 -44.75
N ASP A 26 -13.34 -16.31 -43.42
CA ASP A 26 -14.62 -16.44 -42.72
C ASP A 26 -15.53 -15.21 -42.91
N THR A 27 -14.97 -14.04 -43.20
CA THR A 27 -15.71 -12.77 -43.20
C THR A 27 -15.73 -12.03 -44.55
N GLY A 28 -14.87 -12.41 -45.48
CA GLY A 28 -14.69 -11.70 -46.74
C GLY A 28 -14.12 -10.26 -46.60
N ALA A 29 -13.61 -9.94 -45.44
CA ALA A 29 -13.06 -8.61 -45.14
C ALA A 29 -11.63 -8.47 -45.66
N LYS A 30 -11.29 -7.26 -46.13
CA LYS A 30 -9.91 -6.86 -46.40
C LYS A 30 -9.30 -6.27 -45.15
N ILE A 31 -8.15 -6.79 -44.73
CA ILE A 31 -7.45 -6.36 -43.51
C ILE A 31 -6.03 -5.96 -43.89
N ASP A 32 -5.67 -4.71 -43.64
CA ASP A 32 -4.32 -4.17 -43.77
C ASP A 32 -3.81 -3.75 -42.37
N ILE A 33 -2.54 -4.03 -42.05
CA ILE A 33 -1.91 -3.73 -40.77
C ILE A 33 -0.63 -2.95 -41.01
N ASP A 34 -0.56 -1.76 -40.44
CA ASP A 34 0.62 -0.91 -40.49
C ASP A 34 1.60 -1.27 -39.35
N ASP A 35 2.87 -0.97 -39.57
CA ASP A 35 3.95 -1.26 -38.60
C ASP A 35 3.78 -0.52 -37.27
N ASP A 36 3.01 0.55 -37.24
CA ASP A 36 2.68 1.33 -36.03
C ASP A 36 1.55 0.71 -35.18
N GLY A 37 1.05 -0.45 -35.56
CA GLY A 37 -0.07 -1.14 -34.89
C GLY A 37 -1.46 -0.68 -35.35
N THR A 38 -1.56 0.15 -36.38
CA THR A 38 -2.85 0.54 -36.97
C THR A 38 -3.39 -0.58 -37.87
N ILE A 39 -4.62 -1.01 -37.60
CA ILE A 39 -5.32 -2.03 -38.43
C ILE A 39 -6.46 -1.38 -39.19
N HIS A 40 -6.41 -1.48 -40.50
CA HIS A 40 -7.45 -1.05 -41.40
C HIS A 40 -8.30 -2.25 -41.81
N ILE A 41 -9.61 -2.19 -41.55
CA ILE A 41 -10.55 -3.25 -41.90
C ILE A 41 -11.62 -2.68 -42.81
N ALA A 42 -11.71 -3.23 -44.00
CA ALA A 42 -12.77 -2.92 -44.94
C ALA A 42 -13.64 -4.18 -45.13
N ALA A 43 -14.87 -4.12 -44.66
CA ALA A 43 -15.82 -5.21 -44.77
C ALA A 43 -17.13 -4.71 -45.41
N VAL A 44 -17.68 -5.50 -46.32
CA VAL A 44 -18.97 -5.23 -46.95
C VAL A 44 -20.13 -5.50 -45.97
N ASN A 45 -19.89 -6.28 -44.90
CA ASN A 45 -20.90 -6.67 -43.91
C ASN A 45 -20.53 -6.29 -42.45
N GLY A 46 -21.55 -5.88 -41.68
CA GLY A 46 -21.40 -5.57 -40.24
C GLY A 46 -21.03 -6.75 -39.34
N GLU A 47 -21.02 -7.98 -39.87
CA GLU A 47 -20.71 -9.21 -39.12
C GLU A 47 -19.27 -9.26 -38.57
N LEU A 48 -18.30 -8.71 -39.30
CA LEU A 48 -16.91 -8.66 -38.84
C LEU A 48 -16.74 -7.78 -37.57
N ARG A 49 -17.43 -6.64 -37.56
CA ARG A 49 -17.43 -5.74 -36.39
C ARG A 49 -18.02 -6.44 -35.21
N LEU A 50 -19.09 -7.19 -35.39
CA LEU A 50 -19.74 -7.97 -34.33
C LEU A 50 -18.84 -9.12 -33.84
N PHE A 51 -18.12 -9.79 -34.73
CA PHE A 51 -17.17 -10.85 -34.37
C PHE A 51 -16.00 -10.34 -33.55
N LEU A 52 -15.38 -9.22 -33.93
CA LEU A 52 -14.27 -8.61 -33.22
C LEU A 52 -14.73 -8.08 -31.83
N LEU A 53 -15.90 -7.45 -31.77
CA LEU A 53 -16.51 -7.00 -30.52
C LEU A 53 -16.82 -8.18 -29.58
N ARG A 54 -17.37 -9.28 -30.09
CA ARG A 54 -17.62 -10.52 -29.33
C ARG A 54 -16.33 -11.11 -28.79
N ARG A 55 -15.24 -11.14 -29.56
CA ARG A 55 -13.93 -11.66 -29.15
C ARG A 55 -13.29 -10.78 -28.08
N GLN A 56 -13.37 -9.47 -28.23
CA GLN A 56 -12.90 -8.50 -27.23
C GLN A 56 -13.70 -8.64 -25.93
N TYR A 57 -15.02 -8.70 -26.03
CA TYR A 57 -15.91 -8.87 -24.87
C TYR A 57 -15.67 -10.21 -24.16
N HIS A 58 -15.43 -11.29 -24.91
CA HIS A 58 -15.09 -12.60 -24.33
C HIS A 58 -13.75 -12.59 -23.56
N ARG A 59 -12.74 -11.89 -24.09
CA ARG A 59 -11.46 -11.72 -23.39
C ARG A 59 -11.63 -10.91 -22.10
N GLN A 60 -12.36 -9.82 -22.14
CA GLN A 60 -12.68 -9.02 -20.95
C GLN A 60 -13.45 -9.82 -19.91
N LEU A 61 -14.47 -10.57 -20.32
CA LEU A 61 -15.23 -11.44 -19.40
C LEU A 61 -14.35 -12.54 -18.78
N THR A 62 -13.42 -13.12 -19.55
CA THR A 62 -12.53 -14.16 -19.01
C THR A 62 -11.54 -13.59 -18.01
N CYS A 63 -10.97 -12.41 -18.29
CA CYS A 63 -10.10 -11.69 -17.37
C CYS A 63 -10.85 -11.32 -16.09
N SER A 64 -12.03 -10.72 -16.24
CA SER A 64 -12.88 -10.32 -15.11
C SER A 64 -13.31 -11.52 -14.23
N ARG A 65 -13.62 -12.67 -14.85
CA ARG A 65 -13.94 -13.91 -14.12
C ARG A 65 -12.74 -14.45 -13.33
N ARG A 66 -11.56 -14.42 -13.94
CA ARG A 66 -10.32 -14.85 -13.26
C ARG A 66 -10.02 -13.96 -12.06
N GLN A 67 -10.11 -12.65 -12.21
CA GLN A 67 -9.93 -11.69 -11.12
C GLN A 67 -10.95 -11.92 -10.00
N ALA A 68 -12.22 -12.12 -10.35
CA ALA A 68 -13.25 -12.41 -9.36
C ALA A 68 -12.98 -13.74 -8.61
N GLN A 69 -12.52 -14.79 -9.30
CA GLN A 69 -12.14 -16.06 -8.67
C GLN A 69 -10.96 -15.89 -7.70
N GLU A 70 -9.95 -15.12 -8.08
CA GLU A 70 -8.81 -14.82 -7.21
C GLU A 70 -9.26 -14.04 -5.95
N GLN A 71 -10.19 -13.09 -6.10
CA GLN A 71 -10.79 -12.38 -4.96
C GLN A 71 -11.59 -13.29 -4.02
N TYR A 72 -12.42 -14.19 -4.58
CA TYR A 72 -13.18 -15.14 -3.75
C TYR A 72 -12.26 -16.11 -3.02
N ALA A 73 -11.17 -16.54 -3.64
CA ALA A 73 -10.15 -17.37 -2.98
C ALA A 73 -9.51 -16.62 -1.80
N GLN A 74 -9.08 -15.37 -2.01
CA GLN A 74 -8.52 -14.53 -0.95
C GLN A 74 -9.51 -14.23 0.18
N MET A 75 -10.78 -13.99 -0.15
CA MET A 75 -11.83 -13.83 0.86
C MET A 75 -12.02 -15.13 1.67
N GLY A 76 -11.94 -16.29 1.02
CA GLY A 76 -11.96 -17.59 1.69
C GLY A 76 -10.77 -17.76 2.65
N ASP A 77 -9.56 -17.38 2.22
CA ASP A 77 -8.36 -17.42 3.06
C ASP A 77 -8.50 -16.49 4.27
N LEU A 78 -9.06 -15.29 4.09
CA LEU A 78 -9.34 -14.35 5.18
C LEU A 78 -10.34 -14.91 6.19
N LEU A 79 -11.43 -15.51 5.72
CA LEU A 79 -12.43 -16.13 6.60
C LEU A 79 -11.85 -17.32 7.36
N ALA A 80 -11.01 -18.12 6.71
CA ALA A 80 -10.29 -19.21 7.34
C ALA A 80 -9.31 -18.71 8.41
N ALA A 81 -8.54 -17.64 8.12
CA ALA A 81 -7.64 -17.01 9.08
C ALA A 81 -8.40 -16.44 10.27
N ALA A 82 -9.54 -15.77 10.05
CA ALA A 82 -10.38 -15.25 11.13
C ALA A 82 -10.94 -16.37 12.03
N ALA A 83 -11.29 -17.53 11.46
CA ALA A 83 -11.78 -18.69 12.20
C ALA A 83 -10.69 -19.35 13.09
N HIS A 84 -9.42 -19.13 12.79
CA HIS A 84 -8.27 -19.67 13.52
C HIS A 84 -7.53 -18.62 14.33
N ALA A 85 -8.11 -17.43 14.54
CA ALA A 85 -7.49 -16.38 15.35
C ALA A 85 -7.21 -16.92 16.76
N PRO A 86 -5.95 -16.83 17.24
CA PRO A 86 -5.59 -17.38 18.55
C PRO A 86 -6.35 -16.65 19.65
N ALA A 87 -6.80 -17.41 20.65
CA ALA A 87 -7.34 -16.85 21.86
C ALA A 87 -6.27 -15.98 22.56
N GLU A 88 -6.66 -14.87 23.16
CA GLU A 88 -5.77 -13.96 23.87
C GLU A 88 -4.93 -14.69 24.92
N GLU A 89 -3.61 -14.66 24.78
CA GLU A 89 -2.72 -15.10 25.87
C GLU A 89 -2.63 -14.00 26.93
N PRO A 90 -2.96 -14.29 28.20
CA PRO A 90 -2.94 -13.28 29.29
C PRO A 90 -1.52 -13.13 29.83
N THR A 91 -0.61 -12.54 29.10
CA THR A 91 0.66 -12.06 29.61
C THR A 91 0.61 -10.56 29.75
N GLY A 92 0.98 -10.02 30.92
CA GLY A 92 0.88 -8.61 31.23
C GLY A 92 1.57 -7.74 30.17
N PRO A 93 0.86 -6.76 29.59
CA PRO A 93 1.36 -6.03 28.45
C PRO A 93 2.49 -5.08 28.84
N VAL A 94 3.54 -5.00 28.02
CA VAL A 94 4.51 -3.91 28.08
C VAL A 94 3.76 -2.60 27.84
N GLY A 95 3.97 -1.60 28.68
CA GLY A 95 3.42 -0.27 28.49
C GLY A 95 3.92 0.32 27.16
N TYR A 96 3.10 1.13 26.51
CA TYR A 96 3.52 1.87 25.33
C TYR A 96 2.89 3.27 25.34
N ARG A 97 3.49 4.18 24.59
CA ARG A 97 2.95 5.52 24.31
C ARG A 97 3.00 5.74 22.81
N VAL A 98 1.90 6.17 22.21
CA VAL A 98 1.81 6.47 20.78
C VAL A 98 1.54 7.95 20.62
N SER A 99 2.16 8.55 19.61
CA SER A 99 1.87 9.89 19.16
C SER A 99 1.80 9.92 17.64
N SER A 100 0.88 10.71 17.12
CA SER A 100 0.72 10.94 15.70
C SER A 100 0.57 12.42 15.41
N ALA A 101 1.07 12.84 14.25
CA ALA A 101 0.90 14.21 13.76
C ALA A 101 0.72 14.17 12.25
N LEU A 102 -0.26 14.93 11.76
CA LEU A 102 -0.59 15.11 10.35
C LEU A 102 -0.55 16.58 10.00
N ARG A 103 -0.08 16.90 8.79
CA ARG A 103 -0.15 18.25 8.25
C ARG A 103 -0.38 18.19 6.74
N PRO A 104 -1.44 18.82 6.24
CA PRO A 104 -1.70 18.90 4.81
C PRO A 104 -0.67 19.78 4.10
N LYS A 105 -0.46 19.51 2.82
CA LYS A 105 0.25 20.35 1.87
C LYS A 105 -0.28 21.77 1.88
N GLU A 106 0.57 22.76 1.60
CA GLU A 106 0.15 24.16 1.55
C GLU A 106 -0.99 24.38 0.55
N GLY A 107 -2.02 25.10 0.99
CA GLY A 107 -3.24 25.36 0.22
C GLY A 107 -4.27 24.21 0.23
N GLN A 108 -3.98 23.07 0.84
CA GLN A 108 -4.94 21.99 1.03
C GLN A 108 -5.57 22.04 2.41
N GLN A 109 -6.84 21.61 2.51
CA GLN A 109 -7.55 21.51 3.80
C GLN A 109 -7.49 20.09 4.38
N LEU A 110 -7.27 19.09 3.54
CA LEU A 110 -7.21 17.68 3.91
C LEU A 110 -5.81 17.15 3.58
N CYS A 111 -5.25 16.40 4.52
CA CYS A 111 -4.02 15.66 4.33
C CYS A 111 -4.30 14.40 3.53
N GLY A 112 -3.52 14.12 2.48
CA GLY A 112 -3.58 12.88 1.72
C GLY A 112 -3.14 11.67 2.53
N ASP A 113 -2.25 11.90 3.51
CA ASP A 113 -1.79 10.86 4.43
C ASP A 113 -2.86 10.52 5.47
N GLN A 114 -2.86 9.24 5.89
CA GLN A 114 -3.74 8.75 6.95
C GLN A 114 -2.96 7.87 7.93
N LEU A 115 -3.36 7.96 9.19
CA LEU A 115 -2.75 7.23 10.31
C LEU A 115 -3.81 6.49 11.10
N ALA A 116 -3.46 5.32 11.62
CA ALA A 116 -4.28 4.64 12.62
C ALA A 116 -3.43 3.86 13.62
N THR A 117 -4.01 3.66 14.79
CA THR A 117 -3.49 2.77 15.83
C THR A 117 -4.59 1.80 16.24
N VAL A 118 -4.29 0.51 16.16
CA VAL A 118 -5.24 -0.55 16.52
C VAL A 118 -4.63 -1.42 17.60
N GLU A 119 -5.38 -1.66 18.67
CA GLU A 119 -5.01 -2.59 19.72
C GLU A 119 -6.04 -3.72 19.76
N THR A 120 -5.59 -4.95 19.56
CA THR A 120 -6.44 -6.14 19.59
C THR A 120 -5.60 -7.40 19.82
N GLY A 121 -6.09 -8.39 20.57
CA GLY A 121 -5.44 -9.68 20.75
C GLY A 121 -4.01 -9.62 21.27
N GLY A 122 -3.69 -8.67 22.18
CA GLY A 122 -2.33 -8.48 22.68
C GLY A 122 -1.35 -7.86 21.68
N MET A 123 -1.84 -7.53 20.46
CA MET A 123 -1.09 -6.84 19.42
C MET A 123 -1.38 -5.34 19.42
N LEU A 124 -0.38 -4.55 19.11
CA LEU A 124 -0.49 -3.14 18.76
C LEU A 124 -0.08 -2.98 17.30
N TYR A 125 -0.98 -2.42 16.50
CA TYR A 125 -0.72 -2.10 15.10
C TYR A 125 -0.62 -0.60 14.94
N LEU A 126 0.46 -0.14 14.28
CA LEU A 126 0.60 1.23 13.83
C LEU A 126 0.55 1.23 12.30
N LEU A 127 -0.28 2.09 11.75
CA LEU A 127 -0.59 2.12 10.33
C LEU A 127 -0.42 3.53 9.79
N LEU A 128 0.36 3.67 8.71
CA LEU A 128 0.50 4.88 7.93
C LEU A 128 0.24 4.52 6.46
N SER A 129 -0.59 5.31 5.80
CA SER A 129 -0.88 5.19 4.38
C SER A 129 -0.83 6.58 3.77
N ASP A 130 -0.03 6.74 2.72
CA ASP A 130 0.08 7.94 1.93
C ASP A 130 -0.65 7.72 0.60
N GLY A 131 -1.70 8.53 0.37
CA GLY A 131 -2.51 8.50 -0.84
C GLY A 131 -1.81 9.24 -1.97
N MET A 132 -1.88 8.69 -3.18
CA MET A 132 -1.24 9.29 -4.32
C MET A 132 -1.68 10.73 -4.59
N GLY A 133 -0.73 11.66 -4.65
CA GLY A 133 -0.97 13.08 -4.85
C GLY A 133 -1.32 13.80 -3.56
N SER A 134 -2.21 14.78 -3.61
CA SER A 134 -2.60 15.57 -2.43
C SER A 134 -4.08 15.96 -2.47
N GLY A 135 -4.63 16.36 -1.31
CA GLY A 135 -6.01 16.83 -1.20
C GLY A 135 -7.07 15.73 -1.13
N PRO A 136 -8.34 16.03 -1.55
CA PRO A 136 -9.49 15.18 -1.25
C PRO A 136 -9.47 13.78 -1.86
N GLU A 137 -8.82 13.58 -3.01
CA GLU A 137 -8.73 12.27 -3.66
C GLU A 137 -7.71 11.38 -2.96
N ALA A 138 -6.49 11.88 -2.74
CA ALA A 138 -5.45 11.20 -1.97
C ALA A 138 -5.97 10.84 -0.56
N HIS A 139 -6.58 11.81 0.13
CA HIS A 139 -7.22 11.58 1.43
C HIS A 139 -8.23 10.43 1.41
N ARG A 140 -9.10 10.36 0.39
CA ARG A 140 -10.12 9.32 0.28
C ARG A 140 -9.54 7.94 0.10
N GLU A 141 -8.51 7.80 -0.73
CA GLU A 141 -7.86 6.52 -0.99
C GLU A 141 -7.07 6.02 0.24
N ALA A 142 -6.28 6.87 0.87
CA ALA A 142 -5.58 6.53 2.10
C ALA A 142 -6.56 6.22 3.25
N ALA A 143 -7.64 7.01 3.41
CA ALA A 143 -8.65 6.77 4.44
C ALA A 143 -9.41 5.46 4.24
N LEU A 144 -9.72 5.08 3.00
CA LEU A 144 -10.33 3.79 2.71
C LEU A 144 -9.37 2.63 3.04
N THR A 145 -8.12 2.76 2.64
CA THR A 145 -7.05 1.78 2.90
C THR A 145 -6.88 1.53 4.40
N VAL A 146 -6.70 2.60 5.16
CA VAL A 146 -6.56 2.55 6.63
C VAL A 146 -7.79 1.93 7.27
N ARG A 147 -8.99 2.39 6.90
CA ARG A 147 -10.26 1.89 7.46
C ARG A 147 -10.47 0.39 7.21
N LEU A 148 -10.16 -0.10 6.01
CA LEU A 148 -10.30 -1.52 5.69
C LEU A 148 -9.30 -2.36 6.48
N LEU A 149 -8.03 -1.92 6.58
CA LEU A 149 -7.04 -2.61 7.39
C LEU A 149 -7.43 -2.63 8.87
N GLU A 150 -7.87 -1.50 9.43
CA GLU A 150 -8.38 -1.47 10.80
C GLU A 150 -9.49 -2.50 11.05
N GLN A 151 -10.45 -2.60 10.12
CA GLN A 151 -11.56 -3.55 10.25
C GLN A 151 -11.06 -5.00 10.21
N PHE A 152 -10.13 -5.33 9.31
CA PHE A 152 -9.54 -6.66 9.23
C PHE A 152 -8.78 -7.02 10.52
N LEU A 153 -7.92 -6.12 10.99
CA LEU A 153 -7.13 -6.34 12.20
C LEU A 153 -8.01 -6.46 13.45
N ARG A 154 -9.05 -5.62 13.58
CA ARG A 154 -10.03 -5.72 14.70
C ARG A 154 -10.86 -7.01 14.64
N ALA A 155 -11.08 -7.55 13.44
CA ALA A 155 -11.73 -8.86 13.26
C ALA A 155 -10.79 -10.04 13.57
N GLY A 156 -9.53 -9.78 13.97
CA GLY A 156 -8.56 -10.83 14.27
C GLY A 156 -7.87 -11.43 13.05
N ILE A 157 -8.01 -10.81 11.88
CA ILE A 157 -7.31 -11.24 10.67
C ILE A 157 -5.85 -10.82 10.76
N GLU A 158 -4.93 -11.74 10.49
CA GLU A 158 -3.50 -11.45 10.50
C GLU A 158 -3.12 -10.39 9.45
N ALA A 159 -2.05 -9.61 9.75
CA ALA A 159 -1.62 -8.50 8.91
C ALA A 159 -1.28 -8.92 7.47
N ALA A 160 -0.55 -10.04 7.28
CA ALA A 160 -0.11 -10.45 5.95
C ALA A 160 -1.26 -10.80 4.99
N PRO A 161 -2.25 -11.65 5.35
CA PRO A 161 -3.41 -11.91 4.49
C PRO A 161 -4.30 -10.67 4.31
N ALA A 162 -4.46 -9.82 5.34
CA ALA A 162 -5.20 -8.56 5.22
C ALA A 162 -4.59 -7.62 4.17
N LEU A 163 -3.27 -7.42 4.23
CA LEU A 163 -2.52 -6.60 3.29
C LEU A 163 -2.58 -7.14 1.86
N LYS A 164 -2.43 -8.45 1.69
CA LYS A 164 -2.53 -9.10 0.38
C LYS A 164 -3.91 -8.88 -0.26
N THR A 165 -4.97 -9.07 0.53
CA THR A 165 -6.36 -8.85 0.05
C THR A 165 -6.59 -7.40 -0.32
N LEU A 166 -6.12 -6.47 0.52
CA LEU A 166 -6.25 -5.05 0.25
C LEU A 166 -5.49 -4.65 -1.03
N ASN A 167 -4.25 -5.10 -1.21
CA ASN A 167 -3.47 -4.84 -2.43
C ASN A 167 -4.24 -5.28 -3.68
N SER A 168 -4.80 -6.49 -3.66
CA SER A 168 -5.60 -7.00 -4.78
C SER A 168 -6.87 -6.18 -5.02
N ALA A 169 -7.55 -5.73 -3.96
CA ALA A 169 -8.74 -4.91 -4.07
C ALA A 169 -8.43 -3.50 -4.65
N LEU A 170 -7.31 -2.89 -4.24
CA LEU A 170 -6.85 -1.62 -4.78
C LEU A 170 -6.44 -1.75 -6.26
N ALA A 171 -5.73 -2.81 -6.64
CA ALA A 171 -5.32 -3.06 -8.01
C ALA A 171 -6.52 -3.16 -8.98
N LEU A 172 -7.62 -3.79 -8.55
CA LEU A 172 -8.84 -3.85 -9.34
C LEU A 172 -9.51 -2.48 -9.56
N ARG A 173 -9.42 -1.60 -8.56
CA ARG A 173 -9.92 -0.22 -8.69
C ARG A 173 -9.02 0.62 -9.58
N GLY A 174 -7.72 0.34 -9.59
CA GLY A 174 -6.71 1.03 -10.40
C GLY A 174 -6.94 0.93 -11.91
N GLU A 175 -7.56 -0.17 -12.40
CA GLU A 175 -7.94 -0.33 -13.80
C GLU A 175 -8.95 0.72 -14.30
N THR A 176 -9.67 1.39 -13.39
CA THR A 176 -10.70 2.39 -13.71
C THR A 176 -10.25 3.83 -13.47
N GLY A 177 -9.04 4.09 -12.95
CA GLY A 177 -8.59 5.46 -12.69
C GLY A 177 -7.48 5.64 -11.65
N GLY A 178 -6.68 4.61 -11.36
CA GLY A 178 -5.41 4.79 -10.64
C GLY A 178 -5.54 4.98 -9.13
N ALA A 179 -6.16 4.05 -8.43
CA ALA A 179 -6.16 4.04 -6.96
C ALA A 179 -4.98 3.23 -6.44
N PHE A 180 -3.87 3.87 -6.07
CA PHE A 180 -2.79 3.22 -5.36
C PHE A 180 -2.31 4.10 -4.20
N THR A 181 -1.74 3.47 -3.19
CA THR A 181 -1.31 4.14 -1.96
C THR A 181 -0.11 3.40 -1.37
N THR A 182 0.74 4.11 -0.66
CA THR A 182 1.76 3.45 0.15
C THR A 182 1.14 2.87 1.42
N ILE A 183 1.72 1.82 1.95
CA ILE A 183 1.31 1.24 3.24
C ILE A 183 2.55 0.93 4.05
N ASP A 184 2.58 1.47 5.26
CA ASP A 184 3.54 1.14 6.30
C ASP A 184 2.78 0.63 7.53
N LEU A 185 2.98 -0.64 7.89
CA LEU A 185 2.29 -1.30 9.00
C LEU A 185 3.29 -1.96 9.92
N LEU A 186 3.36 -1.49 11.17
CA LEU A 186 4.06 -2.18 12.25
C LEU A 186 3.06 -3.00 13.05
N ALA A 187 3.29 -4.32 13.14
CA ALA A 187 2.56 -5.24 14.01
C ALA A 187 3.44 -5.60 15.20
N LEU A 188 3.15 -5.06 16.37
CA LEU A 188 3.94 -5.22 17.60
C LEU A 188 3.22 -6.13 18.59
N ARG A 189 3.86 -7.22 19.00
CA ARG A 189 3.40 -8.09 20.09
C ARG A 189 3.77 -7.45 21.43
N ARG A 190 2.77 -7.00 22.16
CA ARG A 190 2.96 -6.24 23.41
C ARG A 190 3.59 -7.04 24.56
N SER A 191 3.44 -8.36 24.54
CA SER A 191 4.00 -9.23 25.60
C SER A 191 5.51 -9.42 25.49
N THR A 192 6.06 -9.41 24.27
CA THR A 192 7.47 -9.74 24.00
C THR A 192 8.29 -8.58 23.43
N GLY A 193 7.63 -7.57 22.84
CA GLY A 193 8.30 -6.54 22.05
C GLY A 193 8.73 -7.00 20.66
N GLU A 194 8.38 -8.23 20.27
CA GLU A 194 8.57 -8.70 18.89
C GLU A 194 7.67 -7.93 17.94
N ALA A 195 8.20 -7.53 16.81
CA ALA A 195 7.45 -6.78 15.83
C ALA A 195 7.72 -7.28 14.42
N THR A 196 6.74 -7.05 13.55
CA THR A 196 6.86 -7.26 12.12
C THR A 196 6.45 -6.00 11.41
N LEU A 197 7.33 -5.48 10.58
CA LEU A 197 7.11 -4.33 9.73
C LEU A 197 6.76 -4.82 8.33
N TYR A 198 5.65 -4.32 7.77
CA TYR A 198 5.17 -4.58 6.42
C TYR A 198 5.16 -3.28 5.65
N LYS A 199 5.74 -3.27 4.43
CA LYS A 199 5.80 -2.09 3.60
C LYS A 199 5.34 -2.37 2.17
N TYR A 200 4.56 -1.42 1.62
CA TYR A 200 4.25 -1.28 0.21
C TYR A 200 4.63 0.14 -0.23
N GLY A 201 5.80 0.30 -0.87
CA GLY A 201 6.28 1.56 -1.43
C GLY A 201 6.39 2.73 -0.43
N ALA A 202 6.39 2.43 0.87
CA ALA A 202 6.36 3.45 1.92
C ALA A 202 7.75 4.06 2.18
N ALA A 203 7.75 5.31 2.64
CA ALA A 203 8.93 6.04 3.08
C ALA A 203 9.68 5.30 4.20
N PRO A 204 10.96 5.66 4.49
CA PRO A 204 11.73 4.99 5.53
C PRO A 204 11.07 5.05 6.92
N SER A 205 11.24 3.98 7.70
CA SER A 205 10.88 3.92 9.12
C SER A 205 12.12 3.73 9.98
N TYR A 206 12.07 4.12 11.24
CA TYR A 206 13.25 4.19 12.08
C TYR A 206 13.00 3.55 13.43
N LEU A 207 13.92 2.69 13.86
CA LEU A 207 14.00 2.21 15.23
C LEU A 207 15.16 2.94 15.93
N LYS A 208 14.85 3.72 16.96
CA LYS A 208 15.84 4.27 17.86
C LYS A 208 15.89 3.44 19.15
N HIS A 209 17.05 2.88 19.43
CA HIS A 209 17.36 2.29 20.73
C HIS A 209 18.76 2.74 21.15
N THR A 210 18.89 3.34 22.34
CA THR A 210 20.13 3.97 22.81
C THR A 210 20.63 5.10 21.86
N ALA A 211 21.92 5.21 21.62
CA ALA A 211 22.52 6.23 20.74
C ALA A 211 22.50 5.84 19.23
N HIS A 212 22.01 4.64 18.90
CA HIS A 212 22.01 4.14 17.53
C HIS A 212 20.58 4.04 17.00
N GLY A 213 20.40 4.41 15.75
CA GLY A 213 19.15 4.23 15.01
C GLY A 213 19.32 3.19 13.92
N THR A 214 18.29 2.36 13.70
CA THR A 214 18.22 1.48 12.53
C THR A 214 17.15 2.03 11.58
N ARG A 215 17.50 2.17 10.31
CA ARG A 215 16.62 2.60 9.24
C ARG A 215 16.09 1.38 8.48
N PHE A 216 14.79 1.40 8.16
CA PHE A 216 14.10 0.39 7.35
C PHE A 216 13.53 1.06 6.11
N THR A 217 14.01 0.66 4.94
CA THR A 217 13.54 1.14 3.63
C THR A 217 12.69 0.08 2.95
N ALA A 218 11.91 0.48 1.94
CA ALA A 218 11.15 -0.42 1.09
C ALA A 218 11.53 -0.19 -0.37
N HIS A 219 11.64 -1.28 -1.12
CA HIS A 219 11.86 -1.27 -2.57
C HIS A 219 10.64 -1.80 -3.33
N SER A 220 9.61 -2.26 -2.60
CA SER A 220 8.33 -2.70 -3.15
C SER A 220 7.55 -1.54 -3.76
N LEU A 221 6.69 -1.86 -4.71
CA LEU A 221 5.77 -0.88 -5.28
C LEU A 221 4.64 -0.54 -4.30
N PRO A 222 4.03 0.65 -4.42
CA PRO A 222 2.81 0.98 -3.70
C PRO A 222 1.69 -0.03 -3.94
N ALA A 223 0.85 -0.23 -2.94
CA ALA A 223 -0.29 -1.12 -3.02
C ALA A 223 -1.29 -0.64 -4.09
N GLY A 224 -1.76 -1.55 -4.92
CA GLY A 224 -2.71 -1.26 -6.01
C GLY A 224 -2.08 -0.81 -7.31
N LEU A 225 -0.76 -0.53 -7.36
CA LEU A 225 -0.10 -0.03 -8.58
C LEU A 225 -0.02 -1.09 -9.68
N GLN A 226 0.12 -2.35 -9.32
CA GLN A 226 0.13 -3.46 -10.26
C GLN A 226 -0.96 -4.47 -9.93
N ALA A 227 -1.55 -5.08 -10.94
CA ALA A 227 -2.51 -6.17 -10.81
C ALA A 227 -1.87 -7.50 -10.33
N THR A 228 -0.68 -7.43 -9.74
CA THR A 228 0.06 -8.58 -9.22
C THR A 228 -0.30 -8.81 -7.75
N THR A 229 -0.30 -10.07 -7.36
CA THR A 229 -0.47 -10.51 -5.98
C THR A 229 0.84 -10.45 -5.19
N GLU A 230 1.72 -9.49 -5.50
CA GLU A 230 2.99 -9.36 -4.78
C GLU A 230 2.75 -9.09 -3.30
N PRO A 231 3.43 -9.84 -2.43
CA PRO A 231 3.34 -9.62 -0.99
C PRO A 231 4.04 -8.32 -0.60
N PRO A 232 3.71 -7.74 0.57
CA PRO A 232 4.48 -6.63 1.11
C PRO A 232 5.91 -7.06 1.42
N GLU A 233 6.85 -6.13 1.43
CA GLU A 233 8.14 -6.37 2.08
C GLU A 233 7.94 -6.57 3.58
N VAL A 234 8.61 -7.58 4.13
CA VAL A 234 8.43 -7.99 5.52
C VAL A 234 9.76 -7.97 6.25
N THR A 235 9.86 -7.17 7.30
CA THR A 235 11.03 -7.13 8.19
C THR A 235 10.61 -7.51 9.60
N ARG A 236 11.27 -8.52 10.19
CA ARG A 236 11.09 -8.89 11.59
C ARG A 236 12.13 -8.18 12.44
N LEU A 237 11.68 -7.60 13.54
CA LEU A 237 12.53 -6.85 14.45
C LEU A 237 12.03 -7.02 15.89
N ALA A 238 12.84 -6.56 16.85
CA ALA A 238 12.43 -6.47 18.25
C ALA A 238 12.52 -5.01 18.70
N LEU A 239 11.53 -4.57 19.46
CA LEU A 239 11.51 -3.27 20.13
C LEU A 239 11.80 -3.48 21.62
N PRO A 240 13.06 -3.34 22.07
CA PRO A 240 13.37 -3.41 23.51
C PRO A 240 12.76 -2.24 24.25
N ALA A 241 12.59 -2.40 25.57
CA ALA A 241 12.19 -1.30 26.43
C ALA A 241 13.14 -0.11 26.30
N GLY A 242 12.62 1.11 26.32
CA GLY A 242 13.33 2.36 26.06
C GLY A 242 13.49 2.71 24.59
N SER A 243 12.95 1.90 23.65
CA SER A 243 13.04 2.20 22.23
C SER A 243 11.88 3.05 21.72
N TYR A 244 12.16 3.75 20.61
CA TYR A 244 11.18 4.46 19.79
C TYR A 244 11.14 3.85 18.40
N PHE A 245 9.94 3.61 17.88
CA PHE A 245 9.77 3.31 16.46
C PHE A 245 9.00 4.46 15.82
N VAL A 246 9.55 4.99 14.71
CA VAL A 246 9.02 6.17 14.02
C VAL A 246 8.75 5.83 12.58
N MET A 247 7.54 6.07 12.12
CA MET A 247 7.07 5.97 10.75
C MET A 247 6.78 7.37 10.23
N ILE A 248 7.13 7.62 8.98
CA ILE A 248 6.95 8.93 8.33
C ILE A 248 6.39 8.75 6.91
N SER A 249 5.73 9.78 6.38
CA SER A 249 5.49 9.90 4.93
C SER A 249 6.65 10.59 4.23
N ASP A 250 6.69 10.54 2.91
CA ASP A 250 7.77 11.10 2.08
C ASP A 250 7.80 12.63 2.12
N GLY A 251 6.69 13.30 2.45
CA GLY A 251 6.67 14.74 2.74
C GLY A 251 7.53 15.15 3.94
N ILE A 252 7.82 14.21 4.87
CA ILE A 252 8.78 14.47 5.96
C ILE A 252 10.22 14.31 5.46
N ALA A 253 10.55 13.13 4.92
CA ALA A 253 11.85 12.80 4.35
C ALA A 253 11.75 11.55 3.47
N ASP A 254 12.61 11.46 2.49
CA ASP A 254 12.82 10.31 1.63
C ASP A 254 14.20 9.68 1.87
N GLU A 255 14.51 8.60 1.17
CA GLU A 255 15.76 7.85 1.34
C GLU A 255 17.04 8.69 1.09
N ASN A 256 16.95 9.77 0.32
CA ASN A 256 18.07 10.61 -0.06
C ASN A 256 18.18 11.88 0.80
N SER A 257 17.16 12.17 1.60
CA SER A 257 17.04 13.44 2.34
C SER A 257 16.80 13.27 3.84
N ASP A 258 16.98 12.08 4.39
CA ASP A 258 16.64 11.71 5.78
C ASP A 258 17.76 11.82 6.80
N GLU A 259 18.98 12.21 6.39
CA GLU A 259 20.15 12.30 7.28
C GLU A 259 19.89 13.17 8.52
N TRP A 260 19.20 14.29 8.34
CA TRP A 260 18.82 15.18 9.44
C TRP A 260 17.93 14.47 10.47
N LEU A 261 17.01 13.63 10.01
CA LEU A 261 16.09 12.89 10.87
C LEU A 261 16.83 11.79 11.63
N GLN A 262 17.75 11.08 10.97
CA GLN A 262 18.61 10.11 11.64
C GLN A 262 19.44 10.77 12.75
N ASN A 263 20.02 11.94 12.48
CA ASN A 263 20.79 12.73 13.46
C ASN A 263 19.89 13.22 14.63
N LEU A 264 18.67 13.69 14.33
CA LEU A 264 17.70 14.11 15.32
C LEU A 264 17.34 12.92 16.25
N LEU A 265 17.00 11.78 15.67
CA LEU A 265 16.66 10.58 16.42
C LEU A 265 17.86 10.07 17.26
N ALA A 266 19.05 10.07 16.72
CA ALA A 266 20.28 9.70 17.46
C ALA A 266 20.50 10.60 18.67
N GLY A 267 20.29 11.90 18.52
CA GLY A 267 20.42 12.90 19.59
C GLY A 267 19.23 12.98 20.54
N TRP A 268 18.11 12.31 20.27
CA TRP A 268 16.92 12.39 21.10
C TRP A 268 17.10 11.65 22.43
N ASN A 269 16.97 12.39 23.54
CA ASN A 269 17.08 11.87 24.90
C ASN A 269 15.82 12.14 25.74
N GLY A 270 14.77 12.71 25.13
CA GLY A 270 13.49 12.93 25.80
C GLY A 270 12.71 11.62 25.99
N THR A 271 11.72 11.64 26.88
CA THR A 271 10.80 10.52 27.13
C THR A 271 9.40 10.76 26.57
N ASP A 272 9.13 11.98 26.12
CA ASP A 272 7.82 12.37 25.59
C ASP A 272 7.76 12.14 24.06
N VAL A 273 6.98 11.14 23.67
CA VAL A 273 6.77 10.80 22.26
C VAL A 273 6.01 11.89 21.49
N HIS A 274 5.15 12.68 22.19
CA HIS A 274 4.45 13.81 21.56
C HIS A 274 5.42 14.94 21.22
N ALA A 275 6.35 15.23 22.12
CA ALA A 275 7.41 16.21 21.85
C ALA A 275 8.29 15.77 20.67
N LEU A 276 8.57 14.46 20.53
CA LEU A 276 9.34 13.90 19.43
C LEU A 276 8.61 14.11 18.09
N THR A 277 7.34 13.72 17.99
CA THR A 277 6.57 13.86 16.73
C THR A 277 6.39 15.32 16.34
N ALA A 278 6.12 16.21 17.30
CA ALA A 278 6.03 17.65 17.06
C ALA A 278 7.36 18.25 16.58
N LEU A 279 8.48 17.82 17.14
CA LEU A 279 9.82 18.26 16.73
C LEU A 279 10.13 17.81 15.30
N ILE A 280 9.87 16.53 14.97
CA ILE A 280 10.08 16.01 13.61
C ILE A 280 9.29 16.83 12.58
N LEU A 281 8.00 17.08 12.86
CA LEU A 281 7.14 17.85 11.96
C LEU A 281 7.59 19.31 11.81
N SER A 282 8.08 19.92 12.89
CA SER A 282 8.61 21.29 12.88
C SER A 282 9.90 21.40 12.09
N GLU A 283 10.83 20.47 12.27
CA GLU A 283 12.11 20.41 11.56
C GLU A 283 11.91 20.13 10.07
N SER A 284 11.00 19.23 9.71
CA SER A 284 10.64 18.97 8.31
C SER A 284 10.14 20.24 7.64
N ARG A 285 9.21 20.96 8.30
CA ARG A 285 8.68 22.24 7.79
C ARG A 285 9.77 23.29 7.57
N SER A 286 10.71 23.39 8.49
CA SER A 286 11.82 24.35 8.39
C SER A 286 12.74 24.08 7.18
N ARG A 287 12.84 22.81 6.77
CA ARG A 287 13.76 22.34 5.71
C ARG A 287 13.13 22.25 4.34
N ARG A 288 11.90 21.77 4.27
CA ARG A 288 11.17 21.45 3.02
C ARG A 288 9.92 22.32 2.79
N GLY A 289 9.55 23.16 3.75
CA GLY A 289 8.29 23.90 3.67
C GLY A 289 7.09 22.97 3.87
N LEU A 290 6.03 23.20 3.13
CA LEU A 290 4.80 22.40 3.07
C LEU A 290 4.52 22.00 1.62
N GLU A 291 5.55 21.51 0.93
CA GLU A 291 5.45 21.13 -0.48
C GLU A 291 4.64 19.85 -0.70
N ASP A 292 4.48 19.05 0.37
CA ASP A 292 3.68 17.83 0.36
C ASP A 292 2.96 17.60 1.69
N ASP A 293 2.03 16.63 1.69
CA ASP A 293 1.38 16.13 2.88
C ASP A 293 2.42 15.50 3.82
N CYS A 294 2.31 15.72 5.12
CA CYS A 294 3.28 15.26 6.10
C CYS A 294 2.61 14.45 7.21
N ALA A 295 3.08 13.24 7.43
CA ALA A 295 2.63 12.37 8.51
C ALA A 295 3.79 11.82 9.32
N VAL A 296 3.62 11.79 10.64
CA VAL A 296 4.52 11.14 11.60
C VAL A 296 3.69 10.31 12.55
N LEU A 297 4.06 9.04 12.72
CA LEU A 297 3.49 8.13 13.71
C LEU A 297 4.63 7.49 14.50
N ALA A 298 4.63 7.64 15.81
CA ALA A 298 5.68 7.14 16.65
C ALA A 298 5.13 6.34 17.85
N VAL A 299 5.81 5.27 18.22
CA VAL A 299 5.58 4.53 19.45
C VAL A 299 6.86 4.52 20.29
N HIS A 300 6.68 4.72 21.59
CA HIS A 300 7.70 4.56 22.61
C HIS A 300 7.32 3.40 23.52
N LEU A 301 8.25 2.48 23.73
CA LEU A 301 8.16 1.45 24.77
C LEU A 301 8.96 1.91 25.98
N PRO A 302 8.30 2.38 27.07
CA PRO A 302 9.02 2.93 28.22
C PRO A 302 9.85 1.86 28.94
N LEU A 303 10.89 2.30 29.64
CA LEU A 303 11.65 1.45 30.55
C LEU A 303 10.79 0.98 31.73
N PRO A 304 11.05 -0.18 32.31
CA PRO A 304 10.40 -0.60 33.56
C PRO A 304 10.58 0.46 34.64
N GLY A 305 9.46 0.97 35.19
CA GLY A 305 9.48 2.04 36.19
C GLY A 305 9.16 3.45 35.64
N GLU A 306 9.16 3.68 34.37
CA GLU A 306 8.72 4.95 33.75
C GLU A 306 7.18 5.06 33.63
N ASN A 307 6.44 4.41 34.52
CA ASN A 307 4.98 4.39 34.49
C ASN A 307 4.40 5.78 34.78
N HIS A 308 3.90 6.43 33.74
CA HIS A 308 2.88 7.48 33.79
C HIS A 308 1.61 7.01 33.11
N PRO A 309 0.42 7.47 33.55
CA PRO A 309 -0.87 6.93 33.08
C PRO A 309 -1.04 7.12 31.57
N ARG A 310 -1.73 6.18 30.97
CA ARG A 310 -2.17 6.20 29.57
C ARG A 310 -2.79 7.55 29.24
N GLN A 311 -2.20 8.28 28.29
CA GLN A 311 -2.88 9.35 27.58
C GLN A 311 -3.18 8.82 26.17
N VAL A 312 -4.46 8.64 25.91
CA VAL A 312 -5.03 8.34 24.60
C VAL A 312 -5.22 9.65 23.86
#